data_8ebb566ddf065c82f76273b27195e8e1
#
_entry.id   8ebb566ddf065c82f76273b27195e8e1
#
_cell.length_a   1.000
_cell.length_b   1.000
_cell.length_c   1.000
_cell.angle_alpha   90.00
_cell.angle_beta   90.00
_cell.angle_gamma   90.00
#
_symmetry.space_group_name_H-M   'P 1'
#
loop_
_entity.id
_entity.type
_entity.pdbx_description
1 polymer ?
#
loop_
_entity_poly.entity_id
_entity_poly.type
_entity_poly.pdbx_seq_one_letter_code
_entity_poly.pdbx_strand_id
1 'polypeptide(L)' 'VWEAAREAAWSAGAAAGEAAWAAAWAAAGAAAGEAARAAEVAWQKQRLAEILDAAVVILAPASAG' A
#
# COMPACT_ATOMS: atom_id res chain seq x y z
N VAL A 1 11.02 -30.52 36.79
CA VAL A 1 11.17 -29.06 36.83
C VAL A 1 11.90 -28.54 35.61
N TRP A 2 12.99 -29.18 35.23
CA TRP A 2 13.79 -28.80 34.07
C TRP A 2 13.00 -28.91 32.75
N GLU A 3 12.29 -30.03 32.56
CA GLU A 3 11.52 -30.27 31.35
C GLU A 3 10.35 -29.31 31.19
N ALA A 4 9.66 -29.00 32.30
CA ALA A 4 8.55 -28.05 32.29
C ALA A 4 9.03 -26.65 31.90
N ALA A 5 10.18 -26.23 32.43
CA ALA A 5 10.78 -24.93 32.09
C ALA A 5 11.19 -24.87 30.62
N ARG A 6 11.73 -25.98 30.10
CA ARG A 6 12.11 -26.09 28.68
C ARG A 6 10.92 -25.98 27.75
N GLU A 7 9.83 -26.69 28.07
CA GLU A 7 8.61 -26.64 27.29
C GLU A 7 7.98 -25.25 27.31
N ALA A 8 7.96 -24.60 28.47
CA ALA A 8 7.45 -23.25 28.59
C ALA A 8 8.26 -22.26 27.74
N ALA A 9 9.59 -22.36 27.77
CA ALA A 9 10.46 -21.52 26.96
C ALA A 9 10.24 -21.77 25.46
N TRP A 10 10.07 -23.01 25.05
CA TRP A 10 9.81 -23.39 23.67
C TRP A 10 8.48 -22.81 23.19
N SER A 11 7.42 -22.97 23.99
CA SER A 11 6.10 -22.43 23.67
C SER A 11 6.10 -20.91 23.57
N ALA A 12 6.81 -20.23 24.46
CA ALA A 12 6.94 -18.79 24.44
C ALA A 12 7.66 -18.31 23.16
N GLY A 13 8.71 -19.04 22.77
CA GLY A 13 9.43 -18.74 21.52
C GLY A 13 8.57 -18.93 20.29
N ALA A 14 7.77 -20.01 20.24
CA ALA A 14 6.84 -20.26 19.14
C ALA A 14 5.77 -19.17 19.05
N ALA A 15 5.19 -18.77 20.18
CA ALA A 15 4.18 -17.71 20.23
C ALA A 15 4.74 -16.37 19.79
N ALA A 16 5.97 -16.03 20.21
CA ALA A 16 6.63 -14.81 19.79
C ALA A 16 6.91 -14.81 18.29
N GLY A 17 7.30 -15.96 17.72
CA GLY A 17 7.51 -16.12 16.30
C GLY A 17 6.25 -15.89 15.49
N GLU A 18 5.12 -16.46 15.93
CA GLU A 18 3.82 -16.26 15.27
C GLU A 18 3.38 -14.80 15.34
N ALA A 19 3.56 -14.14 16.48
CA ALA A 19 3.21 -12.73 16.62
C ALA A 19 4.06 -11.83 15.72
N ALA A 20 5.35 -12.10 15.62
CA ALA A 20 6.25 -11.36 14.73
C ALA A 20 5.87 -11.55 13.26
N TRP A 21 5.52 -12.77 12.88
CA TRP A 21 5.08 -13.10 11.52
C TRP A 21 3.78 -12.36 11.17
N ALA A 22 2.78 -12.40 12.07
CA ALA A 22 1.51 -11.71 11.86
C ALA A 22 1.70 -10.19 11.73
N ALA A 23 2.58 -9.61 12.57
CA ALA A 23 2.89 -8.18 12.49
C ALA A 23 3.58 -7.82 11.18
N ALA A 24 4.50 -8.65 10.70
CA ALA A 24 5.18 -8.44 9.42
C ALA A 24 4.19 -8.50 8.25
N TRP A 25 3.28 -9.45 8.25
CA TRP A 25 2.24 -9.57 7.22
C TRP A 25 1.31 -8.35 7.21
N ALA A 26 0.86 -7.91 8.40
CA ALA A 26 -0.01 -6.75 8.51
C ALA A 26 0.69 -5.49 7.99
N ALA A 27 1.97 -5.28 8.35
CA ALA A 27 2.75 -4.14 7.90
C ALA A 27 2.96 -4.16 6.38
N ALA A 28 3.28 -5.32 5.82
CA ALA A 28 3.45 -5.47 4.38
C ALA A 28 2.15 -5.20 3.62
N GLY A 29 1.01 -5.70 4.14
CA GLY A 29 -0.29 -5.45 3.54
C GLY A 29 -0.69 -3.98 3.57
N ALA A 30 -0.43 -3.28 4.68
CA ALA A 30 -0.69 -1.85 4.79
C ALA A 30 0.16 -1.04 3.82
N ALA A 31 1.45 -1.36 3.72
CA ALA A 31 2.36 -0.68 2.80
C ALA A 31 1.94 -0.89 1.34
N ALA A 32 1.56 -2.12 0.97
CA ALA A 32 1.08 -2.42 -0.37
C ALA A 32 -0.22 -1.65 -0.68
N GLY A 33 -1.14 -1.56 0.27
CA GLY A 33 -2.37 -0.80 0.12
C GLY A 33 -2.13 0.70 -0.08
N GLU A 34 -1.20 1.29 0.67
CA GLU A 34 -0.81 2.69 0.50
C GLU A 34 -0.18 2.95 -0.86
N ALA A 35 0.70 2.05 -1.30
CA ALA A 35 1.33 2.16 -2.62
C ALA A 35 0.30 2.07 -3.75
N ALA A 36 -0.68 1.17 -3.63
CA ALA A 36 -1.76 1.05 -4.61
C ALA A 36 -2.61 2.31 -4.67
N ARG A 37 -2.95 2.89 -3.51
CA ARG A 37 -3.70 4.14 -3.47
C ARG A 37 -2.93 5.32 -4.07
N ALA A 38 -1.63 5.41 -3.79
CA ALA A 38 -0.78 6.45 -4.36
C ALA A 38 -0.69 6.32 -5.88
N ALA A 39 -0.57 5.11 -6.39
CA ALA A 39 -0.54 4.84 -7.82
C ALA A 39 -1.87 5.23 -8.48
N GLU A 40 -2.99 4.93 -7.85
CA GLU A 40 -4.32 5.30 -8.33
C GLU A 40 -4.48 6.82 -8.41
N VAL A 41 -4.08 7.54 -7.36
CA VAL A 41 -4.14 9.01 -7.35
C VAL A 41 -3.26 9.61 -8.44
N ALA A 42 -2.05 9.08 -8.62
CA ALA A 42 -1.15 9.54 -9.68
C ALA A 42 -1.75 9.32 -11.07
N TRP A 43 -2.36 8.16 -11.29
CA TRP A 43 -3.03 7.84 -12.54
C TRP A 43 -4.21 8.79 -12.81
N GLN A 44 -5.03 9.05 -11.79
CA GLN A 44 -6.16 9.96 -11.91
C GLN A 44 -5.71 11.39 -12.25
N LYS A 45 -4.65 11.87 -11.62
CA LYS A 45 -4.10 13.20 -11.90
C LYS A 45 -3.58 13.29 -13.33
N GLN A 46 -2.86 12.27 -13.78
CA GLN A 46 -2.35 12.22 -15.15
C GLN A 46 -3.48 12.19 -16.16
N ARG A 47 -4.51 11.38 -15.92
CA ARG A 47 -5.66 11.28 -16.79
C ARG A 47 -6.41 12.60 -16.89
N LEU A 48 -6.58 13.29 -15.76
CA LEU A 48 -7.22 14.60 -15.73
C LEU A 48 -6.43 15.62 -16.53
N ALA A 49 -5.10 15.64 -16.37
CA ALA A 49 -4.23 16.54 -17.14
C ALA A 49 -4.35 16.29 -18.63
N GLU A 50 -4.40 15.04 -19.06
CA GLU A 50 -4.60 14.67 -20.48
C GLU A 50 -5.94 15.17 -21.00
N ILE A 51 -7.01 15.03 -20.23
CA ILE A 51 -8.34 15.49 -20.59
C ILE A 51 -8.37 17.01 -20.72
N LEU A 52 -7.75 17.73 -19.79
CA LEU A 52 -7.68 19.18 -19.83
C LEU A 52 -6.87 19.67 -21.02
N ASP A 53 -5.74 19.05 -21.32
CA ASP A 53 -4.94 19.37 -22.49
C ASP A 53 -5.72 19.17 -23.79
N ALA A 54 -6.44 18.07 -23.90
CA ALA A 54 -7.29 17.80 -25.06
C ALA A 54 -8.39 18.85 -25.20
N ALA A 55 -9.00 19.26 -24.09
CA ALA A 55 -10.03 20.30 -24.09
C ALA A 55 -9.47 21.65 -24.53
N VAL A 56 -8.27 22.01 -24.06
CA VAL A 56 -7.61 23.26 -24.48
C VAL A 56 -7.33 23.25 -25.97
N VAL A 57 -6.85 22.14 -26.51
CA VAL A 57 -6.59 22.01 -27.97
C VAL A 57 -7.88 22.17 -28.77
N ILE A 58 -8.99 21.62 -28.30
CA ILE A 58 -10.28 21.72 -28.96
C ILE A 58 -10.84 23.14 -28.90
N LEU A 59 -10.70 23.82 -27.78
CA LEU A 59 -11.27 25.14 -27.55
C LEU A 59 -10.40 26.29 -28.09
N ALA A 60 -9.09 26.12 -28.19
CA ALA A 60 -8.16 27.16 -28.64
C ALA A 60 -8.49 27.72 -30.04
N PRO A 61 -8.82 26.90 -31.06
CA PRO A 61 -9.21 27.44 -32.38
C PRO A 61 -10.47 28.31 -32.33
N ALA A 62 -11.44 27.96 -31.49
CA ALA A 62 -12.66 28.74 -31.32
C ALA A 62 -12.37 30.08 -30.62
N SER A 63 -11.44 30.10 -29.66
CA SER A 63 -11.02 31.33 -29.00
C SER A 63 -10.19 32.24 -29.90
N ALA A 64 -9.42 31.67 -30.82
CA ALA A 64 -8.59 32.43 -31.76
C ALA A 64 -9.39 33.04 -32.89
N GLY A 65 -10.52 32.45 -33.16
CA GLY A 65 -11.44 32.91 -34.21
C GLY A 65 -12.31 34.05 -33.71
#